data_99f80d4c7e468159782c978357b3a545
#
_entry.id   99f80d4c7e468159782c978357b3a545
#
_cell.length_a   1.000
_cell.length_b   1.000
_cell.length_c   1.000
_cell.angle_alpha   90.00
_cell.angle_beta   90.00
_cell.angle_gamma   90.00
#
_symmetry.space_group_name_H-M   'P 1'
#
loop_
_entity.id
_entity.type
_entity.pdbx_description
1 polymer ?
#
loop_
_entity_poly.entity_id
_entity_poly.type
_entity_poly.pdbx_seq_one_letter_code
_entity_poly.pdbx_strand_id
1 'polypeptide(L)'
;MRDIRLIRAPSNLGLRPLRPGHVPGTWRGPEALAGLVEALAPVAVVDLERPAYSAEAEPGTRLRNGNAIRRFKLELADVVAKAIGRGEWPLVIGGDCSLLLGALAAARRSGPVALVHADGHSDFRHPGNYDVNAMLGSAAGMDLALATGRGEALLTEWPGIAGPLVADEAVVQIGERNSRDPDFAWADINATPITRIDVFTAREMGAVAVLEKTSAALARADCPCWLHLDVDVLDQTVMPAVDSPGSPGIDPDDLVAMLSPLAVDRRCIGMDMTIFDPDLDPTGELARRLVSLLGRIVRPA
;
A
#
# COMPACT_ATOMS: atom_id res chain seq x y z
N MET A 1 11.75 18.16 -12.66
CA MET A 1 11.82 17.32 -11.45
C MET A 1 10.56 17.58 -10.66
N ARG A 2 9.90 16.54 -10.10
CA ARG A 2 8.65 16.73 -9.34
C ARG A 2 8.92 17.33 -7.96
N ASP A 3 8.03 18.16 -7.48
CA ASP A 3 8.03 18.71 -6.13
C ASP A 3 7.43 17.66 -5.17
N ILE A 4 8.30 16.86 -4.55
CA ILE A 4 7.88 15.79 -3.65
C ILE A 4 7.51 16.38 -2.30
N ARG A 5 6.31 16.06 -1.81
CA ARG A 5 5.94 16.25 -0.40
C ARG A 5 6.04 14.90 0.33
N LEU A 6 6.99 14.80 1.24
CA LEU A 6 7.14 13.62 2.08
C LEU A 6 6.12 13.68 3.23
N ILE A 7 5.29 12.67 3.37
CA ILE A 7 4.28 12.54 4.41
C ILE A 7 4.62 11.31 5.25
N ARG A 8 4.96 11.51 6.52
CA ARG A 8 5.25 10.43 7.45
C ARG A 8 3.99 10.06 8.23
N ALA A 9 3.51 8.83 8.03
CA ALA A 9 2.23 8.34 8.53
C ALA A 9 2.44 7.11 9.44
N PRO A 10 2.79 7.32 10.74
CA PRO A 10 3.15 6.27 11.68
C PRO A 10 1.93 5.47 12.14
N SER A 11 1.56 4.41 11.42
CA SER A 11 0.42 3.54 11.72
C SER A 11 0.84 2.07 11.89
N ASN A 12 0.13 1.36 12.73
CA ASN A 12 0.12 -0.10 12.83
C ASN A 12 -1.32 -0.61 13.06
N LEU A 13 -2.30 0.24 12.81
CA LEU A 13 -3.69 0.00 13.16
C LEU A 13 -4.30 -1.18 12.39
N GLY A 14 -3.86 -1.38 11.13
CA GLY A 14 -4.35 -2.44 10.26
C GLY A 14 -3.82 -3.83 10.59
N LEU A 15 -2.81 -3.93 11.47
CA LEU A 15 -2.12 -5.19 11.77
C LEU A 15 -2.71 -5.92 12.98
N ARG A 16 -2.59 -7.23 12.98
CA ARG A 16 -2.79 -8.06 14.16
C ARG A 16 -1.46 -8.21 14.92
N PRO A 17 -1.50 -8.41 16.25
CA PRO A 17 -0.29 -8.81 16.98
C PRO A 17 0.17 -10.20 16.50
N LEU A 18 1.45 -10.36 16.20
CA LEU A 18 2.04 -11.65 15.84
C LEU A 18 2.03 -12.65 17.01
N ARG A 19 1.98 -12.14 18.24
CA ARG A 19 1.88 -12.92 19.50
C ARG A 19 1.20 -12.09 20.57
N PRO A 20 0.62 -12.69 21.61
CA PRO A 20 0.00 -11.95 22.72
C PRO A 20 0.96 -10.91 23.32
N GLY A 21 0.49 -9.69 23.51
CA GLY A 21 1.25 -8.57 24.07
C GLY A 21 2.23 -7.89 23.11
N HIS A 22 2.38 -8.39 21.88
CA HIS A 22 3.19 -7.73 20.86
C HIS A 22 2.41 -6.60 20.19
N VAL A 23 3.06 -5.46 20.02
CA VAL A 23 2.55 -4.33 19.23
C VAL A 23 3.38 -4.24 17.96
N PRO A 24 2.78 -4.40 16.76
CA PRO A 24 3.53 -4.32 15.50
C PRO A 24 4.34 -3.04 15.37
N GLY A 25 5.59 -3.13 14.97
CA GLY A 25 6.55 -2.03 14.97
C GLY A 25 6.53 -1.12 13.75
N THR A 26 5.72 -1.41 12.74
CA THR A 26 5.68 -0.69 11.45
C THR A 26 5.47 0.83 11.59
N TRP A 27 4.82 1.29 12.66
CA TRP A 27 4.65 2.71 12.94
C TRP A 27 5.99 3.48 13.10
N ARG A 28 7.10 2.78 13.37
CA ARG A 28 8.46 3.37 13.44
C ARG A 28 9.12 3.49 12.06
N GLY A 29 8.52 2.87 11.02
CA GLY A 29 9.04 2.91 9.65
C GLY A 29 9.38 4.31 9.16
N PRO A 30 8.49 5.31 9.30
CA PRO A 30 8.78 6.68 8.86
C PRO A 30 10.01 7.31 9.50
N GLU A 31 10.27 7.03 10.77
CA GLU A 31 11.46 7.52 11.49
C GLU A 31 12.73 6.78 11.04
N ALA A 32 12.65 5.45 10.92
CA ALA A 32 13.78 4.63 10.46
C ALA A 32 14.21 4.98 9.02
N LEU A 33 13.30 5.49 8.20
CA LEU A 33 13.53 5.93 6.82
C LEU A 33 13.80 7.45 6.72
N ALA A 34 14.22 8.10 7.79
CA ALA A 34 14.52 9.54 7.80
C ALA A 34 15.56 9.96 6.73
N GLY A 35 16.46 9.07 6.31
CA GLY A 35 17.39 9.29 5.21
C GLY A 35 16.75 9.65 3.86
N LEU A 36 15.44 9.40 3.69
CA LEU A 36 14.69 9.85 2.50
C LEU A 36 14.67 11.37 2.36
N VAL A 37 14.76 12.13 3.45
CA VAL A 37 14.81 13.59 3.38
C VAL A 37 16.05 14.04 2.62
N GLU A 38 17.21 13.44 2.90
CA GLU A 38 18.46 13.74 2.18
C GLU A 38 18.43 13.18 0.75
N ALA A 39 17.99 11.92 0.59
CA ALA A 39 17.99 11.24 -0.71
C ALA A 39 17.04 11.87 -1.73
N LEU A 40 15.88 12.37 -1.29
CA LEU A 40 14.84 12.89 -2.17
C LEU A 40 14.74 14.41 -2.21
N ALA A 41 15.34 15.13 -1.27
CA ALA A 41 15.22 16.58 -1.12
C ALA A 41 13.77 17.07 -1.32
N PRO A 42 12.81 16.63 -0.48
CA PRO A 42 11.40 16.98 -0.62
C PRO A 42 11.21 18.48 -0.37
N VAL A 43 10.22 19.09 -1.05
CA VAL A 43 9.87 20.51 -0.83
C VAL A 43 9.31 20.78 0.56
N ALA A 44 8.73 19.74 1.19
CA ALA A 44 8.32 19.77 2.58
C ALA A 44 8.17 18.35 3.14
N VAL A 45 8.27 18.25 4.47
CA VAL A 45 7.98 17.05 5.26
C VAL A 45 6.78 17.35 6.15
N VAL A 46 5.83 16.42 6.21
CA VAL A 46 4.64 16.50 7.08
C VAL A 46 4.61 15.25 7.95
N ASP A 47 4.52 15.43 9.25
CA ASP A 47 4.39 14.35 10.21
C ASP A 47 2.94 14.26 10.68
N LEU A 48 2.34 13.08 10.56
CA LEU A 48 1.08 12.77 11.22
C LEU A 48 1.35 12.26 12.64
N GLU A 49 0.42 12.53 13.55
CA GLU A 49 0.50 12.02 14.91
C GLU A 49 0.23 10.50 14.93
N ARG A 50 1.01 9.77 15.71
CA ARG A 50 0.83 8.32 15.87
C ARG A 50 -0.51 8.03 16.56
N PRO A 51 -1.41 7.23 15.96
CA PRO A 51 -2.64 6.82 16.60
C PRO A 51 -2.39 5.73 17.67
N ALA A 52 -3.28 5.67 18.67
CA ALA A 52 -3.25 4.59 19.65
C ALA A 52 -3.68 3.26 19.01
N TYR A 53 -2.89 2.21 19.23
CA TYR A 53 -3.17 0.85 18.78
C TYR A 53 -3.89 0.05 19.87
N SER A 54 -4.87 -0.76 19.49
CA SER A 54 -5.48 -1.80 20.33
C SER A 54 -5.46 -3.15 19.62
N ALA A 55 -5.13 -4.21 20.37
CA ALA A 55 -5.25 -5.59 19.89
C ALA A 55 -6.70 -6.09 19.91
N GLU A 56 -7.57 -5.42 20.69
CA GLU A 56 -8.94 -5.82 20.94
C GLU A 56 -9.91 -5.29 19.86
N ALA A 57 -11.07 -5.94 19.76
CA ALA A 57 -12.15 -5.47 18.91
C ALA A 57 -12.76 -4.18 19.48
N GLU A 58 -13.04 -3.21 18.60
CA GLU A 58 -13.81 -2.04 18.96
C GLU A 58 -15.32 -2.34 18.92
N PRO A 59 -16.13 -1.74 19.81
CA PRO A 59 -17.58 -1.87 19.74
C PRO A 59 -18.15 -1.40 18.39
N GLY A 60 -19.10 -2.17 17.84
CA GLY A 60 -19.82 -1.80 16.62
C GLY A 60 -19.09 -2.11 15.33
N THR A 61 -17.92 -2.77 15.37
CA THR A 61 -17.18 -3.22 14.17
C THR A 61 -16.55 -4.60 14.39
N ARG A 62 -16.35 -5.33 13.31
CA ARG A 62 -15.57 -6.58 13.27
C ARG A 62 -14.16 -6.36 12.73
N LEU A 63 -13.73 -5.12 12.65
CA LEU A 63 -12.38 -4.70 12.26
C LEU A 63 -11.56 -4.30 13.50
N ARG A 64 -10.33 -4.76 13.56
CA ARG A 64 -9.36 -4.29 14.55
C ARG A 64 -9.08 -2.81 14.31
N ASN A 65 -9.19 -1.99 15.37
CA ASN A 65 -8.97 -0.53 15.30
C ASN A 65 -9.82 0.20 14.24
N GLY A 66 -10.98 -0.34 13.83
CA GLY A 66 -11.73 0.15 12.68
C GLY A 66 -12.05 1.66 12.75
N ASN A 67 -12.53 2.16 13.90
CA ASN A 67 -12.80 3.59 14.08
C ASN A 67 -11.51 4.44 14.12
N ALA A 68 -10.44 3.92 14.71
CA ALA A 68 -9.14 4.61 14.73
C ALA A 68 -8.54 4.68 13.31
N ILE A 69 -8.64 3.59 12.53
CA ILE A 69 -8.25 3.57 11.10
C ILE A 69 -9.03 4.65 10.36
N ARG A 70 -10.35 4.67 10.45
CA ARG A 70 -11.16 5.68 9.74
C ARG A 70 -10.72 7.10 10.06
N ARG A 71 -10.56 7.45 11.34
CA ARG A 71 -10.11 8.80 11.74
C ARG A 71 -8.76 9.15 11.14
N PHE A 72 -7.78 8.27 11.31
CA PHE A 72 -6.42 8.49 10.83
C PHE A 72 -6.36 8.59 9.29
N LYS A 73 -7.16 7.78 8.57
CA LYS A 73 -7.19 7.84 7.11
C LYS A 73 -7.87 9.10 6.58
N LEU A 74 -8.86 9.66 7.29
CA LEU A 74 -9.43 10.96 6.93
C LEU A 74 -8.42 12.09 7.11
N GLU A 75 -7.63 12.08 8.19
CA GLU A 75 -6.54 13.03 8.40
C GLU A 75 -5.46 12.91 7.30
N LEU A 76 -5.03 11.68 7.02
CA LEU A 76 -4.09 11.43 5.91
C LEU A 76 -4.65 11.93 4.57
N ALA A 77 -5.93 11.66 4.29
CA ALA A 77 -6.58 12.10 3.06
C ALA A 77 -6.57 13.63 2.93
N ASP A 78 -6.75 14.37 4.02
CA ASP A 78 -6.69 15.83 4.01
C ASP A 78 -5.29 16.35 3.68
N VAL A 79 -4.25 15.72 4.25
CA VAL A 79 -2.85 16.09 3.97
C VAL A 79 -2.45 15.77 2.53
N VAL A 80 -2.78 14.57 2.05
CA VAL A 80 -2.51 14.15 0.66
C VAL A 80 -3.26 15.02 -0.33
N ALA A 81 -4.55 15.30 -0.11
CA ALA A 81 -5.33 16.17 -1.00
C ALA A 81 -4.78 17.61 -1.06
N LYS A 82 -4.28 18.14 0.05
CA LYS A 82 -3.61 19.46 0.07
C LYS A 82 -2.32 19.45 -0.76
N ALA A 83 -1.55 18.38 -0.73
CA ALA A 83 -0.34 18.24 -1.55
C ALA A 83 -0.71 18.22 -3.04
N ILE A 84 -1.65 17.35 -3.44
CA ILE A 84 -2.15 17.26 -4.82
C ILE A 84 -2.68 18.62 -5.29
N GLY A 85 -3.49 19.31 -4.48
CA GLY A 85 -4.06 20.62 -4.82
C GLY A 85 -3.01 21.73 -4.99
N ARG A 86 -1.79 21.55 -4.49
CA ARG A 86 -0.64 22.45 -4.71
C ARG A 86 0.22 22.07 -5.90
N GLY A 87 -0.13 21.01 -6.62
CA GLY A 87 0.69 20.46 -7.69
C GLY A 87 1.93 19.70 -7.20
N GLU A 88 2.02 19.41 -5.90
CA GLU A 88 3.08 18.61 -5.30
C GLU A 88 2.76 17.12 -5.46
N TRP A 89 3.80 16.29 -5.45
CA TRP A 89 3.67 14.83 -5.52
C TRP A 89 3.83 14.22 -4.13
N PRO A 90 2.73 13.76 -3.50
CA PRO A 90 2.79 13.14 -2.18
C PRO A 90 3.48 11.78 -2.25
N LEU A 91 4.51 11.61 -1.42
CA LEU A 91 5.11 10.33 -1.06
C LEU A 91 4.75 10.06 0.40
N VAL A 92 3.87 9.10 0.62
CA VAL A 92 3.47 8.67 1.96
C VAL A 92 4.39 7.54 2.40
N ILE A 93 5.11 7.74 3.50
CA ILE A 93 5.90 6.69 4.13
C ILE A 93 5.17 6.25 5.39
N GLY A 94 4.75 5.01 5.41
CA GLY A 94 3.96 4.49 6.47
C GLY A 94 4.60 3.33 7.18
N GLY A 95 3.85 2.82 7.87
CA GLY A 95 3.09 2.01 8.71
C GLY A 95 2.51 0.80 7.96
N ASP A 96 1.28 0.53 8.22
CA ASP A 96 0.58 -0.62 7.65
C ASP A 96 -0.18 -0.30 6.34
N CYS A 97 -0.51 -1.34 5.55
CA CYS A 97 -1.08 -1.20 4.21
C CYS A 97 -2.45 -0.53 4.18
N SER A 98 -3.20 -0.48 5.28
CA SER A 98 -4.44 0.28 5.36
C SER A 98 -4.27 1.79 5.05
N LEU A 99 -3.01 2.32 4.99
CA LEU A 99 -2.71 3.69 4.56
C LEU A 99 -3.22 3.98 3.15
N LEU A 100 -3.22 2.97 2.28
CA LEU A 100 -3.78 3.04 0.94
C LEU A 100 -5.17 3.66 0.91
N LEU A 101 -6.04 3.32 1.89
CA LEU A 101 -7.41 3.84 1.93
C LEU A 101 -7.46 5.38 2.07
N GLY A 102 -6.60 5.95 2.90
CA GLY A 102 -6.51 7.40 3.06
C GLY A 102 -5.95 8.11 1.83
N ALA A 103 -4.93 7.50 1.21
CA ALA A 103 -4.31 8.01 0.01
C ALA A 103 -5.29 8.01 -1.19
N LEU A 104 -6.00 6.90 -1.40
CA LEU A 104 -7.03 6.80 -2.44
C LEU A 104 -8.24 7.70 -2.15
N ALA A 105 -8.66 7.85 -0.88
CA ALA A 105 -9.73 8.77 -0.53
C ALA A 105 -9.35 10.23 -0.89
N ALA A 106 -8.10 10.63 -0.73
CA ALA A 106 -7.62 11.93 -1.17
C ALA A 106 -7.66 12.07 -2.70
N ALA A 107 -7.10 11.10 -3.42
CA ALA A 107 -7.05 11.09 -4.88
C ALA A 107 -8.46 11.14 -5.49
N ARG A 108 -9.39 10.38 -4.93
CA ARG A 108 -10.80 10.27 -5.36
C ARG A 108 -11.61 11.58 -5.22
N ARG A 109 -11.16 12.52 -4.39
CA ARG A 109 -11.80 13.86 -4.28
C ARG A 109 -11.76 14.66 -5.59
N SER A 110 -10.79 14.35 -6.46
CA SER A 110 -10.63 15.03 -7.76
C SER A 110 -11.23 14.24 -8.94
N GLY A 111 -11.77 13.05 -8.71
CA GLY A 111 -12.35 12.20 -9.75
C GLY A 111 -11.90 10.74 -9.64
N PRO A 112 -12.13 9.93 -10.67
CA PRO A 112 -11.65 8.56 -10.74
C PRO A 112 -10.14 8.47 -10.60
N VAL A 113 -9.66 7.37 -10.01
CA VAL A 113 -8.23 7.07 -9.87
C VAL A 113 -8.00 5.59 -10.16
N ALA A 114 -6.90 5.27 -10.84
CA ALA A 114 -6.39 3.93 -11.02
C ALA A 114 -5.38 3.58 -9.92
N LEU A 115 -5.18 2.30 -9.67
CA LEU A 115 -4.27 1.80 -8.65
C LEU A 115 -3.27 0.80 -9.27
N VAL A 116 -1.99 1.01 -9.01
CA VAL A 116 -0.98 -0.05 -9.11
C VAL A 116 -0.69 -0.51 -7.69
N HIS A 117 -1.06 -1.75 -7.39
CA HIS A 117 -0.91 -2.40 -6.08
C HIS A 117 0.24 -3.41 -6.18
N ALA A 118 1.45 -3.00 -5.80
CA ALA A 118 2.64 -3.86 -5.76
C ALA A 118 2.77 -4.44 -4.35
N ASP A 119 2.49 -5.73 -4.22
CA ASP A 119 2.32 -6.40 -2.92
C ASP A 119 2.57 -7.90 -3.08
N GLY A 120 3.21 -8.52 -2.10
CA GLY A 120 3.40 -9.97 -2.05
C GLY A 120 2.13 -10.77 -1.75
N HIS A 121 1.04 -10.07 -1.40
CA HIS A 121 -0.29 -10.64 -1.15
C HIS A 121 -1.33 -9.98 -2.05
N SER A 122 -2.53 -10.53 -2.12
CA SER A 122 -3.63 -9.89 -2.85
C SER A 122 -4.39 -8.88 -2.00
N ASP A 123 -4.28 -8.97 -0.69
CA ASP A 123 -5.02 -8.21 0.32
C ASP A 123 -6.52 -8.11 0.02
N PHE A 124 -7.04 -9.21 -0.54
CA PHE A 124 -8.42 -9.32 -1.02
C PHE A 124 -9.34 -10.05 -0.05
N ARG A 125 -8.99 -10.03 1.23
CA ARG A 125 -9.80 -10.61 2.31
C ARG A 125 -10.98 -9.70 2.62
N HIS A 126 -12.20 -10.27 2.63
CA HIS A 126 -13.42 -9.53 2.93
C HIS A 126 -14.52 -10.44 3.51
N PRO A 127 -15.60 -9.91 4.09
CA PRO A 127 -16.66 -10.70 4.73
C PRO A 127 -17.31 -11.77 3.85
N GLY A 128 -17.15 -11.71 2.54
CA GLY A 128 -17.65 -12.72 1.62
C GLY A 128 -16.76 -13.94 1.46
N ASN A 129 -15.50 -13.90 1.94
CA ASN A 129 -14.53 -15.00 1.77
C ASN A 129 -13.86 -15.46 3.08
N TYR A 130 -14.25 -14.92 4.24
CA TYR A 130 -13.89 -15.45 5.55
C TYR A 130 -15.02 -15.29 6.56
N ASP A 131 -15.01 -16.10 7.64
CA ASP A 131 -15.99 -16.01 8.72
C ASP A 131 -15.63 -14.86 9.69
N VAL A 132 -16.36 -13.76 9.59
CA VAL A 132 -16.21 -12.57 10.44
C VAL A 132 -16.54 -12.84 11.91
N ASN A 133 -17.27 -13.90 12.23
CA ASN A 133 -17.59 -14.28 13.62
C ASN A 133 -16.45 -15.09 14.24
N ALA A 134 -15.72 -15.85 13.45
CA ALA A 134 -14.59 -16.65 13.91
C ALA A 134 -13.31 -15.81 14.04
N MET A 135 -13.17 -14.72 13.24
CA MET A 135 -11.94 -13.92 13.18
C MET A 135 -12.22 -12.43 13.07
N LEU A 136 -11.51 -11.65 13.88
CA LEU A 136 -11.50 -10.20 13.76
C LEU A 136 -10.68 -9.77 12.53
N GLY A 137 -11.25 -8.92 11.68
CA GLY A 137 -10.57 -8.40 10.50
C GLY A 137 -9.38 -7.51 10.85
N SER A 138 -8.32 -7.60 10.04
CA SER A 138 -7.13 -6.77 10.09
C SER A 138 -6.99 -6.06 8.75
N ALA A 139 -7.19 -4.73 8.75
CA ALA A 139 -7.39 -3.97 7.52
C ALA A 139 -6.15 -3.93 6.60
N ALA A 140 -4.95 -4.26 7.10
CA ALA A 140 -3.75 -4.37 6.28
C ALA A 140 -3.90 -5.51 5.25
N GLY A 141 -4.35 -6.70 5.66
CA GLY A 141 -4.62 -7.82 4.73
C GLY A 141 -5.99 -7.75 4.03
N MET A 142 -6.59 -6.57 3.96
CA MET A 142 -7.91 -6.31 3.38
C MET A 142 -7.92 -5.05 2.52
N ASP A 143 -6.82 -4.36 2.37
CA ASP A 143 -6.79 -3.01 1.86
C ASP A 143 -7.27 -2.92 0.40
N LEU A 144 -6.90 -3.86 -0.47
CA LEU A 144 -7.40 -3.93 -1.84
C LEU A 144 -8.89 -4.25 -1.90
N ALA A 145 -9.37 -5.18 -1.06
CA ALA A 145 -10.80 -5.48 -0.97
C ALA A 145 -11.59 -4.24 -0.51
N LEU A 146 -11.12 -3.56 0.54
CA LEU A 146 -11.73 -2.33 1.07
C LEU A 146 -11.69 -1.19 0.05
N ALA A 147 -10.58 -0.99 -0.65
CA ALA A 147 -10.43 0.02 -1.68
C ALA A 147 -11.40 -0.19 -2.85
N THR A 148 -11.68 -1.46 -3.19
CA THR A 148 -12.64 -1.85 -4.23
C THR A 148 -14.09 -2.01 -3.71
N GLY A 149 -14.37 -1.56 -2.48
CA GLY A 149 -15.72 -1.49 -1.91
C GLY A 149 -16.22 -2.78 -1.24
N ARG A 150 -15.31 -3.72 -0.94
CA ARG A 150 -15.64 -4.99 -0.27
C ARG A 150 -15.23 -4.94 1.19
N GLY A 151 -16.19 -4.87 2.10
CA GLY A 151 -15.93 -4.80 3.54
C GLY A 151 -17.03 -4.10 4.31
N GLU A 152 -16.72 -3.73 5.56
CA GLU A 152 -17.64 -2.94 6.38
C GLU A 152 -17.75 -1.49 5.85
N ALA A 153 -18.96 -0.92 5.89
CA ALA A 153 -19.25 0.47 5.50
C ALA A 153 -18.31 1.49 6.18
N LEU A 154 -17.86 1.17 7.38
CA LEU A 154 -16.89 1.97 8.12
C LEU A 154 -15.62 2.29 7.32
N LEU A 155 -15.14 1.37 6.47
CA LEU A 155 -13.91 1.53 5.69
C LEU A 155 -14.14 1.47 4.15
N THR A 156 -15.37 1.26 3.70
CA THR A 156 -15.71 1.28 2.27
C THR A 156 -16.50 2.51 1.84
N GLU A 157 -17.18 3.19 2.79
CA GLU A 157 -17.93 4.41 2.51
C GLU A 157 -17.18 5.64 3.02
N TRP A 158 -16.86 6.58 2.14
CA TRP A 158 -16.04 7.76 2.45
C TRP A 158 -16.81 9.06 2.22
N PRO A 159 -16.63 10.09 3.08
CA PRO A 159 -17.35 11.36 2.95
C PRO A 159 -17.12 12.01 1.59
N GLY A 160 -18.22 12.33 0.89
CA GLY A 160 -18.17 13.00 -0.41
C GLY A 160 -17.74 12.12 -1.58
N ILE A 161 -17.56 10.81 -1.39
CA ILE A 161 -17.18 9.85 -2.42
C ILE A 161 -18.32 8.86 -2.60
N ALA A 162 -18.85 8.78 -3.82
CA ALA A 162 -19.84 7.77 -4.18
C ALA A 162 -19.15 6.50 -4.73
N GLY A 163 -19.54 5.33 -4.23
CA GLY A 163 -19.01 4.04 -4.62
C GLY A 163 -17.58 3.76 -4.07
N PRO A 164 -16.86 2.78 -4.64
CA PRO A 164 -15.54 2.38 -4.19
C PRO A 164 -14.50 3.48 -4.41
N LEU A 165 -13.38 3.38 -3.68
CA LEU A 165 -12.23 4.28 -3.89
C LEU A 165 -11.58 4.06 -5.24
N VAL A 166 -11.53 2.81 -5.71
CA VAL A 166 -11.04 2.44 -7.03
C VAL A 166 -11.96 1.40 -7.65
N ALA A 167 -12.25 1.53 -8.95
CA ALA A 167 -13.01 0.52 -9.69
C ALA A 167 -12.10 -0.68 -10.02
N ASP A 168 -12.66 -1.90 -10.00
CA ASP A 168 -11.90 -3.13 -10.24
C ASP A 168 -11.10 -3.09 -11.55
N GLU A 169 -11.70 -2.59 -12.64
CA GLU A 169 -11.05 -2.47 -13.96
C GLU A 169 -9.91 -1.46 -14.01
N ALA A 170 -9.80 -0.59 -13.00
CA ALA A 170 -8.74 0.40 -12.87
C ALA A 170 -7.61 -0.07 -11.92
N VAL A 171 -7.62 -1.32 -11.47
CA VAL A 171 -6.61 -1.91 -10.60
C VAL A 171 -5.66 -2.80 -11.38
N VAL A 172 -4.36 -2.65 -11.12
CA VAL A 172 -3.31 -3.60 -11.48
C VAL A 172 -2.62 -4.09 -10.21
N GLN A 173 -2.81 -5.36 -9.86
CA GLN A 173 -2.16 -6.02 -8.73
C GLN A 173 -0.93 -6.78 -9.24
N ILE A 174 0.23 -6.58 -8.61
CA ILE A 174 1.53 -7.13 -9.02
C ILE A 174 2.21 -7.79 -7.82
N GLY A 175 2.69 -9.01 -7.99
CA GLY A 175 3.65 -9.62 -7.05
C GLY A 175 3.07 -10.64 -6.08
N GLU A 176 1.74 -10.82 -6.02
CA GLU A 176 1.12 -11.80 -5.13
C GLU A 176 1.78 -13.18 -5.26
N ARG A 177 2.24 -13.74 -4.13
CA ARG A 177 2.89 -15.06 -4.09
C ARG A 177 1.96 -16.21 -3.74
N ASN A 178 0.80 -15.92 -3.13
CA ASN A 178 -0.13 -16.92 -2.62
C ASN A 178 -1.19 -17.33 -3.64
N SER A 179 -1.15 -16.82 -4.88
CA SER A 179 -2.14 -17.11 -5.94
C SER A 179 -2.31 -18.60 -6.25
N ARG A 180 -1.28 -19.42 -5.94
CA ARG A 180 -1.26 -20.87 -6.17
C ARG A 180 -1.47 -21.69 -4.90
N ASP A 181 -1.63 -21.03 -3.74
CA ASP A 181 -1.87 -21.68 -2.45
C ASP A 181 -3.37 -21.72 -2.18
N PRO A 182 -4.02 -22.92 -2.14
CA PRO A 182 -5.46 -23.03 -1.97
C PRO A 182 -5.96 -22.51 -0.62
N ASP A 183 -5.10 -22.43 0.40
CA ASP A 183 -5.47 -21.97 1.74
C ASP A 183 -5.40 -20.44 1.89
N PHE A 184 -4.63 -19.77 1.03
CA PHE A 184 -4.37 -18.31 1.10
C PHE A 184 -4.72 -17.55 -0.18
N ALA A 185 -4.97 -18.24 -1.28
CA ALA A 185 -5.46 -17.61 -2.50
C ALA A 185 -6.93 -17.23 -2.32
N TRP A 186 -7.22 -15.94 -2.21
CA TRP A 186 -8.61 -15.44 -2.22
C TRP A 186 -9.16 -15.55 -3.65
N ALA A 187 -9.62 -16.76 -4.00
CA ALA A 187 -9.91 -17.14 -5.38
C ALA A 187 -10.99 -16.30 -6.06
N ASP A 188 -11.85 -15.64 -5.30
CA ASP A 188 -12.90 -14.75 -5.77
C ASP A 188 -12.37 -13.48 -6.46
N ILE A 189 -11.13 -13.07 -6.19
CA ILE A 189 -10.48 -12.00 -6.96
C ILE A 189 -10.39 -12.36 -8.46
N ASN A 190 -10.32 -13.66 -8.80
CA ASN A 190 -10.28 -14.13 -10.19
C ASN A 190 -11.59 -13.87 -10.96
N ALA A 191 -12.68 -13.64 -10.24
CA ALA A 191 -13.98 -13.30 -10.84
C ALA A 191 -14.14 -11.79 -11.09
N THR A 192 -13.13 -10.98 -10.74
CA THR A 192 -13.12 -9.54 -10.94
C THR A 192 -12.38 -9.15 -12.23
N PRO A 193 -12.61 -7.96 -12.79
CA PRO A 193 -11.81 -7.41 -13.90
C PRO A 193 -10.44 -6.84 -13.47
N ILE A 194 -10.01 -7.01 -12.22
CA ILE A 194 -8.69 -6.60 -11.74
C ILE A 194 -7.60 -7.25 -12.61
N THR A 195 -6.69 -6.46 -13.13
CA THR A 195 -5.52 -6.99 -13.85
C THR A 195 -4.53 -7.55 -12.84
N ARG A 196 -4.33 -8.87 -12.84
CA ARG A 196 -3.41 -9.55 -11.92
C ARG A 196 -2.16 -10.02 -12.65
N ILE A 197 -1.01 -9.83 -12.01
CA ILE A 197 0.30 -10.29 -12.44
C ILE A 197 0.99 -10.86 -11.20
N ASP A 198 0.71 -12.13 -10.89
CA ASP A 198 1.32 -12.79 -9.73
C ASP A 198 2.85 -12.86 -9.86
N VAL A 199 3.54 -13.15 -8.75
CA VAL A 199 5.02 -13.18 -8.73
C VAL A 199 5.61 -14.17 -9.74
N PHE A 200 4.93 -15.31 -9.95
CA PHE A 200 5.41 -16.33 -10.89
C PHE A 200 5.32 -15.84 -12.33
N THR A 201 4.17 -15.25 -12.67
CA THR A 201 3.95 -14.62 -13.98
C THR A 201 4.88 -13.43 -14.20
N ALA A 202 5.08 -12.58 -13.16
CA ALA A 202 5.97 -11.43 -13.24
C ALA A 202 7.42 -11.86 -13.53
N ARG A 203 7.91 -12.90 -12.84
CA ARG A 203 9.26 -13.44 -13.05
C ARG A 203 9.43 -14.10 -14.42
N GLU A 204 8.40 -14.77 -14.93
CA GLU A 204 8.40 -15.38 -16.26
C GLU A 204 8.39 -14.33 -17.38
N MET A 205 7.57 -13.28 -17.22
CA MET A 205 7.44 -12.21 -18.22
C MET A 205 8.67 -11.28 -18.24
N GLY A 206 9.27 -11.04 -17.08
CA GLY A 206 10.30 -10.03 -16.87
C GLY A 206 9.74 -8.61 -16.72
N ALA A 207 10.53 -7.74 -16.10
CA ALA A 207 10.11 -6.40 -15.67
C ALA A 207 9.54 -5.52 -16.80
N VAL A 208 10.13 -5.58 -17.99
CA VAL A 208 9.70 -4.80 -19.17
C VAL A 208 8.28 -5.17 -19.59
N ALA A 209 7.99 -6.46 -19.74
CA ALA A 209 6.66 -6.91 -20.15
C ALA A 209 5.59 -6.67 -19.05
N VAL A 210 5.97 -6.75 -17.77
CA VAL A 210 5.09 -6.35 -16.64
C VAL A 210 4.75 -4.87 -16.75
N LEU A 211 5.74 -4.01 -16.98
CA LEU A 211 5.54 -2.56 -17.14
C LEU A 211 4.62 -2.26 -18.33
N GLU A 212 4.85 -2.91 -19.49
CA GLU A 212 4.01 -2.74 -20.69
C GLU A 212 2.54 -3.13 -20.41
N LYS A 213 2.32 -4.29 -19.79
CA LYS A 213 0.99 -4.77 -19.43
C LYS A 213 0.30 -3.81 -18.43
N THR A 214 1.04 -3.33 -17.43
CA THR A 214 0.55 -2.36 -16.45
C THR A 214 0.18 -1.04 -17.13
N SER A 215 1.07 -0.51 -17.97
CA SER A 215 0.84 0.74 -18.70
C SER A 215 -0.37 0.65 -19.63
N ALA A 216 -0.58 -0.49 -20.28
CA ALA A 216 -1.76 -0.73 -21.11
C ALA A 216 -3.06 -0.78 -20.28
N ALA A 217 -3.03 -1.35 -19.07
CA ALA A 217 -4.18 -1.34 -18.17
C ALA A 217 -4.50 0.09 -17.69
N LEU A 218 -3.49 0.85 -17.27
CA LEU A 218 -3.65 2.26 -16.87
C LEU A 218 -4.15 3.15 -18.04
N ALA A 219 -3.72 2.87 -19.27
CA ALA A 219 -4.22 3.59 -20.45
C ALA A 219 -5.72 3.32 -20.71
N ARG A 220 -6.20 2.10 -20.44
CA ARG A 220 -7.63 1.78 -20.55
C ARG A 220 -8.48 2.45 -19.47
N ALA A 221 -7.92 2.58 -18.24
CA ALA A 221 -8.59 3.26 -17.14
C ALA A 221 -8.77 4.76 -17.40
N ASP A 222 -7.92 5.36 -18.23
CA ASP A 222 -7.96 6.76 -18.69
C ASP A 222 -8.16 7.79 -17.56
N CYS A 223 -7.49 7.55 -16.43
CA CYS A 223 -7.53 8.44 -15.26
C CYS A 223 -6.14 8.50 -14.58
N PRO A 224 -5.92 9.46 -13.67
CA PRO A 224 -4.71 9.48 -12.85
C PRO A 224 -4.52 8.19 -12.09
N CYS A 225 -3.28 7.83 -11.75
CA CYS A 225 -3.00 6.63 -10.97
C CYS A 225 -2.27 6.95 -9.66
N TRP A 226 -2.49 6.08 -8.68
CA TRP A 226 -1.76 5.99 -7.43
C TRP A 226 -0.89 4.74 -7.43
N LEU A 227 0.33 4.83 -6.88
CA LEU A 227 1.20 3.67 -6.66
C LEU A 227 1.16 3.29 -5.18
N HIS A 228 0.79 2.06 -4.89
CA HIS A 228 0.95 1.43 -3.59
C HIS A 228 2.11 0.45 -3.66
N LEU A 229 3.04 0.54 -2.71
CA LEU A 229 4.14 -0.38 -2.54
C LEU A 229 4.10 -0.96 -1.13
N ASP A 230 3.62 -2.19 -1.00
CA ASP A 230 3.97 -3.03 0.13
C ASP A 230 5.37 -3.61 -0.11
N VAL A 231 6.32 -3.35 0.80
CA VAL A 231 7.70 -3.81 0.58
C VAL A 231 7.87 -5.31 0.81
N ASP A 232 6.85 -6.01 1.27
CA ASP A 232 6.87 -7.47 1.34
C ASP A 232 6.71 -8.14 -0.03
N VAL A 233 6.41 -7.36 -1.10
CA VAL A 233 6.51 -7.82 -2.48
C VAL A 233 7.91 -8.33 -2.83
N LEU A 234 8.93 -7.82 -2.14
CA LEU A 234 10.30 -8.28 -2.23
C LEU A 234 10.44 -9.69 -1.62
N ASP A 235 11.41 -10.44 -2.12
CA ASP A 235 11.73 -11.76 -1.56
C ASP A 235 12.20 -11.63 -0.09
N GLN A 236 11.77 -12.53 0.79
CA GLN A 236 12.15 -12.51 2.22
C GLN A 236 13.66 -12.60 2.46
N THR A 237 14.45 -13.11 1.50
CA THR A 237 15.91 -13.11 1.58
C THR A 237 16.51 -11.70 1.41
N VAL A 238 15.75 -10.80 0.82
CA VAL A 238 16.12 -9.39 0.59
C VAL A 238 15.49 -8.47 1.64
N MET A 239 14.20 -8.69 1.95
CA MET A 239 13.42 -7.86 2.88
C MET A 239 12.66 -8.72 3.90
N PRO A 240 13.35 -9.27 4.91
CA PRO A 240 12.71 -10.03 5.98
C PRO A 240 12.02 -9.16 7.04
N ALA A 241 12.27 -7.84 7.06
CA ALA A 241 11.76 -6.92 8.09
C ALA A 241 10.36 -6.39 7.75
N VAL A 242 9.41 -7.31 7.63
CA VAL A 242 7.99 -7.08 7.29
C VAL A 242 7.08 -7.99 8.11
N ASP A 243 5.78 -7.69 8.17
CA ASP A 243 4.80 -8.48 8.95
C ASP A 243 4.65 -9.93 8.43
N SER A 244 4.63 -10.10 7.12
CA SER A 244 4.37 -11.39 6.47
C SER A 244 5.40 -11.72 5.38
N PRO A 245 6.68 -11.98 5.77
CA PRO A 245 7.73 -12.26 4.79
C PRO A 245 7.48 -13.58 4.04
N GLY A 246 7.87 -13.63 2.77
CA GLY A 246 7.68 -14.83 1.96
C GLY A 246 8.57 -14.89 0.72
N SER A 247 8.58 -16.07 0.09
CA SER A 247 9.25 -16.35 -1.20
C SER A 247 8.33 -17.21 -2.09
N PRO A 248 8.42 -17.06 -3.42
CA PRO A 248 9.26 -16.12 -4.12
C PRO A 248 8.75 -14.68 -3.99
N GLY A 249 9.63 -13.71 -4.14
CA GLY A 249 9.31 -12.29 -4.23
C GLY A 249 9.87 -11.68 -5.52
N ILE A 250 9.60 -10.40 -5.73
CA ILE A 250 10.17 -9.62 -6.84
C ILE A 250 11.62 -9.22 -6.48
N ASP A 251 12.51 -9.25 -7.46
CA ASP A 251 13.87 -8.74 -7.31
C ASP A 251 13.86 -7.19 -7.20
N PRO A 252 14.72 -6.57 -6.37
CA PRO A 252 14.78 -5.11 -6.24
C PRO A 252 15.02 -4.36 -7.54
N ASP A 253 15.86 -4.87 -8.43
CA ASP A 253 16.14 -4.21 -9.70
C ASP A 253 14.95 -4.33 -10.67
N ASP A 254 14.27 -5.47 -10.69
CA ASP A 254 13.03 -5.66 -11.44
C ASP A 254 11.93 -4.74 -10.89
N LEU A 255 11.79 -4.60 -9.56
CA LEU A 255 10.82 -3.71 -8.95
C LEU A 255 11.07 -2.24 -9.35
N VAL A 256 12.33 -1.80 -9.36
CA VAL A 256 12.70 -0.47 -9.85
C VAL A 256 12.35 -0.33 -11.34
N ALA A 257 12.68 -1.33 -12.17
CA ALA A 257 12.39 -1.28 -13.60
C ALA A 257 10.89 -1.21 -13.90
N MET A 258 10.03 -1.82 -13.05
CA MET A 258 8.58 -1.77 -13.18
C MET A 258 8.01 -0.44 -12.69
N LEU A 259 8.42 0.03 -11.49
CA LEU A 259 7.76 1.13 -10.82
C LEU A 259 8.31 2.51 -11.16
N SER A 260 9.61 2.63 -11.47
CA SER A 260 10.21 3.93 -11.73
C SER A 260 9.63 4.66 -12.95
N PRO A 261 9.41 3.99 -14.11
CA PRO A 261 8.76 4.63 -15.24
C PRO A 261 7.32 5.07 -14.92
N LEU A 262 6.60 4.30 -14.08
CA LEU A 262 5.26 4.67 -13.63
C LEU A 262 5.29 5.86 -12.67
N ALA A 263 6.23 5.88 -11.72
CA ALA A 263 6.38 6.96 -10.75
C ALA A 263 6.69 8.32 -11.40
N VAL A 264 7.38 8.35 -12.54
CA VAL A 264 7.68 9.59 -13.27
C VAL A 264 6.63 9.94 -14.32
N ASP A 265 5.71 9.05 -14.67
CA ASP A 265 4.59 9.34 -15.57
C ASP A 265 3.70 10.45 -14.96
N ARG A 266 3.29 11.41 -15.78
CA ARG A 266 2.46 12.54 -15.34
C ARG A 266 1.10 12.14 -14.77
N ARG A 267 0.60 10.96 -15.14
CA ARG A 267 -0.65 10.40 -14.61
C ARG A 267 -0.49 9.88 -13.18
N CYS A 268 0.72 9.54 -12.75
CA CYS A 268 0.97 9.14 -11.37
C CYS A 268 0.92 10.36 -10.46
N ILE A 269 -0.08 10.42 -9.59
CA ILE A 269 -0.35 11.58 -8.72
C ILE A 269 0.18 11.42 -7.31
N GLY A 270 0.77 10.28 -6.98
CA GLY A 270 1.39 10.01 -5.68
C GLY A 270 1.71 8.55 -5.48
N MET A 271 2.36 8.27 -4.36
CA MET A 271 2.78 6.92 -3.97
C MET A 271 2.72 6.78 -2.45
N ASP A 272 2.41 5.59 -1.98
CA ASP A 272 2.68 5.19 -0.60
C ASP A 272 3.57 3.93 -0.54
N MET A 273 4.35 3.82 0.54
CA MET A 273 5.16 2.66 0.87
C MET A 273 4.87 2.23 2.31
N THR A 274 4.68 0.92 2.52
CA THR A 274 4.15 0.35 3.76
C THR A 274 4.90 -0.91 4.22
N ILE A 275 4.56 -1.37 5.41
CA ILE A 275 4.85 -2.67 6.04
C ILE A 275 6.28 -2.86 6.56
N PHE A 276 7.21 -1.97 6.29
CA PHE A 276 8.55 -2.06 6.89
C PHE A 276 8.48 -1.98 8.42
N ASP A 277 9.01 -2.99 9.11
CA ASP A 277 9.09 -3.04 10.57
C ASP A 277 10.54 -2.91 11.05
N PRO A 278 10.97 -1.72 11.54
CA PRO A 278 12.34 -1.52 12.02
C PRO A 278 12.71 -2.36 13.24
N ASP A 279 11.75 -2.89 13.99
CA ASP A 279 12.04 -3.79 15.11
C ASP A 279 12.67 -5.11 14.64
N LEU A 280 12.51 -5.43 13.35
CA LEU A 280 13.11 -6.58 12.66
C LEU A 280 14.41 -6.23 11.93
N ASP A 281 14.86 -4.96 11.98
CA ASP A 281 16.10 -4.47 11.36
C ASP A 281 17.03 -3.82 12.41
N PRO A 282 17.61 -4.59 13.35
CA PRO A 282 18.38 -4.04 14.46
C PRO A 282 19.65 -3.29 14.04
N THR A 283 20.10 -3.46 12.81
CA THR A 283 21.29 -2.79 12.27
C THR A 283 20.97 -1.55 11.44
N GLY A 284 19.72 -1.34 11.08
CA GLY A 284 19.27 -0.30 10.14
C GLY A 284 19.77 -0.51 8.71
N GLU A 285 20.25 -1.71 8.37
CA GLU A 285 20.77 -2.00 7.03
C GLU A 285 19.64 -2.07 6.01
N LEU A 286 18.53 -2.72 6.38
CA LEU A 286 17.36 -2.83 5.50
C LEU A 286 16.70 -1.47 5.30
N ALA A 287 16.65 -0.63 6.32
CA ALA A 287 16.20 0.76 6.18
C ALA A 287 17.03 1.52 5.14
N ARG A 288 18.37 1.42 5.18
CA ARG A 288 19.25 2.06 4.18
C ARG A 288 19.03 1.52 2.77
N ARG A 289 18.81 0.21 2.62
CA ARG A 289 18.46 -0.41 1.34
C ARG A 289 17.14 0.12 0.80
N LEU A 290 16.11 0.28 1.64
CA LEU A 290 14.82 0.86 1.25
C LEU A 290 14.95 2.32 0.84
N VAL A 291 15.74 3.13 1.54
CA VAL A 291 16.03 4.52 1.14
C VAL A 291 16.63 4.56 -0.26
N SER A 292 17.61 3.69 -0.54
CA SER A 292 18.22 3.59 -1.87
C SER A 292 17.22 3.12 -2.94
N LEU A 293 16.42 2.09 -2.63
CA LEU A 293 15.39 1.56 -3.54
C LEU A 293 14.36 2.62 -3.91
N LEU A 294 13.79 3.31 -2.91
CA LEU A 294 12.83 4.38 -3.12
C LEU A 294 13.44 5.55 -3.89
N GLY A 295 14.70 5.89 -3.60
CA GLY A 295 15.43 6.89 -4.37
C GLY A 295 15.46 6.57 -5.86
N ARG A 296 15.78 5.31 -6.22
CA ARG A 296 15.81 4.82 -7.61
C ARG A 296 14.42 4.79 -8.27
N ILE A 297 13.37 4.49 -7.50
CA ILE A 297 11.99 4.50 -8.02
C ILE A 297 11.50 5.92 -8.29
N VAL A 298 11.68 6.82 -7.32
CA VAL A 298 11.05 8.14 -7.31
C VAL A 298 11.87 9.19 -8.07
N ARG A 299 13.19 9.02 -8.07
CA ARG A 299 14.16 9.92 -8.76
C ARG A 299 15.15 9.09 -9.58
N PRO A 300 14.72 8.50 -10.68
CA PRO A 300 15.65 7.79 -11.55
C PRO A 300 16.74 8.74 -12.07
N ALA A 301 17.97 8.19 -12.24
CA ALA A 301 19.12 8.92 -12.75
C ALA A 301 18.94 9.37 -14.22
#